data_fcf3c183f40c006babe7ca1b49efd288
#
_entry.id   fcf3c183f40c006babe7ca1b49efd288
#
_cell.length_a   1.000
_cell.length_b   1.000
_cell.length_c   1.000
_cell.angle_alpha   90.00
_cell.angle_beta   90.00
_cell.angle_gamma   90.00
#
_symmetry.space_group_name_H-M   'P 1'
#
loop_
_entity.id
_entity.type
_entity.pdbx_description
1 polymer ?
#
loop_
_entity_poly.entity_id
_entity_poly.type
_entity_poly.pdbx_seq_one_letter_code
_entity_poly.pdbx_strand_id
1 'polypeptide(L)'
;MMSDLMNALAISSSGLAAQAGRLNIVSQNVANADTPGYRRKMATFETMLPRFDGKPGVRLGAERLDQTALPMIHDPSHPMANAEGLYQGSNVSLTIEMADAREAQRSYEANLRTFDNARQMTRSLLELLRR
;
A
#
# COMPACT_ATOMS: atom_id res chain seq x y z
N MET A 1 -13.58 -16.86 -22.51
CA MET A 1 -13.48 -15.40 -22.71
C MET A 1 -14.12 -14.61 -21.58
N MET A 2 -15.40 -14.86 -21.24
CA MET A 2 -16.06 -14.14 -20.12
C MET A 2 -15.39 -14.39 -18.79
N SER A 3 -14.95 -15.62 -18.50
CA SER A 3 -14.20 -15.95 -17.28
C SER A 3 -12.86 -15.20 -17.21
N ASP A 4 -12.19 -15.00 -18.33
CA ASP A 4 -10.92 -14.27 -18.39
C ASP A 4 -11.13 -12.79 -18.09
N LEU A 5 -12.21 -12.19 -18.59
CA LEU A 5 -12.58 -10.81 -18.28
C LEU A 5 -12.94 -10.64 -16.80
N MET A 6 -13.69 -11.59 -16.24
CA MET A 6 -14.03 -11.58 -14.82
C MET A 6 -12.79 -11.73 -13.92
N ASN A 7 -11.84 -12.57 -14.34
CA ASN A 7 -10.56 -12.71 -13.65
C ASN A 7 -9.74 -11.43 -13.76
N ALA A 8 -9.70 -10.79 -14.92
CA ALA A 8 -9.01 -9.52 -15.10
C ALA A 8 -9.60 -8.43 -14.20
N LEU A 9 -10.91 -8.35 -14.08
CA LEU A 9 -11.59 -7.43 -13.16
C LEU A 9 -11.23 -7.73 -11.70
N ALA A 10 -11.23 -9.01 -11.32
CA ALA A 10 -10.89 -9.42 -9.95
C ALA A 10 -9.43 -9.09 -9.60
N ILE A 11 -8.50 -9.37 -10.51
CA ILE A 11 -7.07 -9.07 -10.31
C ILE A 11 -6.86 -7.55 -10.18
N SER A 12 -7.42 -6.77 -11.10
CA SER A 12 -7.29 -5.31 -11.08
C SER A 12 -7.91 -4.70 -9.82
N SER A 13 -9.08 -5.18 -9.41
CA SER A 13 -9.75 -4.74 -8.19
C SER A 13 -8.90 -5.05 -6.94
N SER A 14 -8.33 -6.25 -6.87
CA SER A 14 -7.44 -6.62 -5.76
C SER A 14 -6.17 -5.76 -5.73
N GLY A 15 -5.62 -5.44 -6.90
CA GLY A 15 -4.48 -4.54 -7.04
C GLY A 15 -4.79 -3.13 -6.54
N LEU A 16 -5.97 -2.61 -6.88
CA LEU A 16 -6.45 -1.31 -6.37
C LEU A 16 -6.52 -1.30 -4.84
N ALA A 17 -7.13 -2.33 -4.25
CA ALA A 17 -7.24 -2.46 -2.80
C ALA A 17 -5.86 -2.57 -2.12
N ALA A 18 -4.96 -3.34 -2.69
CA ALA A 18 -3.60 -3.50 -2.16
C ALA A 18 -2.80 -2.18 -2.21
N GLN A 19 -2.90 -1.42 -3.30
CA GLN A 19 -2.22 -0.12 -3.42
C GLN A 19 -2.84 0.93 -2.50
N ALA A 20 -4.16 0.91 -2.32
CA ALA A 20 -4.83 1.78 -1.35
C ALA A 20 -4.35 1.47 0.08
N GLY A 21 -4.19 0.20 0.43
CA GLY A 21 -3.63 -0.22 1.71
C GLY A 21 -2.18 0.26 1.89
N ARG A 22 -1.37 0.19 0.85
CA ARG A 22 0.01 0.72 0.87
C ARG A 22 0.03 2.23 1.10
N LEU A 23 -0.83 2.97 0.41
CA LEU A 23 -0.96 4.43 0.62
C LEU A 23 -1.36 4.76 2.06
N ASN A 24 -2.23 3.96 2.67
CA ASN A 24 -2.61 4.13 4.06
C ASN A 24 -1.41 3.94 5.00
N ILE A 25 -0.59 2.92 4.78
CA ILE A 25 0.65 2.69 5.55
C ILE A 25 1.61 3.87 5.41
N VAL A 26 1.83 4.34 4.19
CA VAL A 26 2.68 5.52 3.93
C VAL A 26 2.13 6.75 4.67
N SER A 27 0.82 6.97 4.64
CA SER A 27 0.19 8.09 5.34
C SER A 27 0.40 8.02 6.85
N GLN A 28 0.31 6.83 7.44
CA GLN A 28 0.60 6.63 8.86
C GLN A 28 2.05 6.91 9.20
N ASN A 29 2.98 6.46 8.35
CA ASN A 29 4.40 6.72 8.54
C ASN A 29 4.72 8.22 8.47
N VAL A 30 4.17 8.92 7.48
CA VAL A 30 4.34 10.37 7.34
C VAL A 30 3.76 11.12 8.53
N ALA A 31 2.55 10.75 8.95
CA ALA A 31 1.90 11.38 10.10
C ALA A 31 2.68 11.21 11.41
N ASN A 32 3.44 10.13 11.54
CA ASN A 32 4.21 9.80 12.73
C ASN A 32 5.74 9.98 12.55
N ALA A 33 6.17 10.67 11.51
CA ALA A 33 7.60 10.86 11.21
C ALA A 33 8.34 11.56 12.36
N ASP A 34 7.66 12.43 13.10
CA ASP A 34 8.22 13.14 14.25
C ASP A 34 7.75 12.57 15.60
N THR A 35 7.04 11.45 15.60
CA THR A 35 6.59 10.80 16.84
C THR A 35 7.78 10.06 17.49
N PRO A 36 8.17 10.40 18.73
CA PRO A 36 9.26 9.72 19.40
C PRO A 36 9.03 8.22 19.55
N GLY A 37 10.04 7.44 19.20
CA GLY A 37 9.99 5.98 19.30
C GLY A 37 9.15 5.28 18.24
N TYR A 38 8.60 6.01 17.28
CA TYR A 38 7.81 5.41 16.20
C TYR A 38 8.69 4.61 15.25
N ARG A 39 8.26 3.39 14.95
CA ARG A 39 8.90 2.54 13.94
C ARG A 39 8.08 2.52 12.66
N ARG A 40 8.77 2.68 11.54
CA ARG A 40 8.17 2.64 10.21
C ARG A 40 7.42 1.33 10.00
N LYS A 41 6.19 1.43 9.54
CA LYS A 41 5.40 0.28 9.13
C LYS A 41 5.71 -0.09 7.68
N MET A 42 5.79 -1.39 7.43
CA MET A 42 6.04 -1.96 6.12
C MET A 42 5.08 -3.11 5.88
N ALA A 43 4.73 -3.35 4.62
CA ALA A 43 4.02 -4.55 4.21
C ALA A 43 4.44 -4.93 2.80
N THR A 44 4.42 -6.22 2.51
CA THR A 44 4.71 -6.75 1.18
C THR A 44 3.44 -7.24 0.50
N PHE A 45 3.43 -7.23 -0.83
CA PHE A 45 2.34 -7.82 -1.58
C PHE A 45 2.46 -9.33 -1.62
N GLU A 46 1.34 -10.00 -1.51
CA GLU A 46 1.23 -11.46 -1.59
C GLU A 46 0.26 -11.85 -2.71
N THR A 47 0.62 -12.88 -3.45
CA THR A 47 -0.26 -13.43 -4.47
C THR A 47 -1.34 -14.28 -3.82
N MET A 48 -2.59 -14.03 -4.19
CA MET A 48 -3.71 -14.90 -3.83
C MET A 48 -3.92 -15.91 -4.96
N LEU A 49 -3.67 -17.18 -4.65
CA LEU A 49 -3.97 -18.28 -5.57
C LEU A 49 -5.43 -18.70 -5.40
N PRO A 50 -6.13 -18.99 -6.50
CA PRO A 50 -7.48 -19.52 -6.40
C PRO A 50 -7.44 -20.88 -5.66
N ARG A 51 -8.09 -20.93 -4.51
CA ARG A 51 -8.37 -22.17 -3.81
C ARG A 51 -9.87 -22.42 -3.92
N PHE A 52 -10.24 -23.51 -4.59
CA PHE A 52 -11.64 -23.88 -4.83
C PHE A 52 -12.39 -22.76 -5.59
N ASP A 53 -13.17 -21.93 -4.92
CA ASP A 53 -13.95 -20.84 -5.52
C ASP A 53 -13.27 -19.47 -5.39
N GLY A 54 -12.01 -19.43 -4.97
CA GLY A 54 -11.26 -18.18 -4.82
C GLY A 54 -10.91 -17.55 -6.15
N LYS A 55 -10.94 -16.21 -6.20
CA LYS A 55 -10.51 -15.46 -7.37
C LYS A 55 -9.01 -15.18 -7.28
N PRO A 56 -8.30 -15.17 -8.42
CA PRO A 56 -6.89 -14.77 -8.42
C PRO A 56 -6.76 -13.29 -8.06
N GLY A 57 -5.62 -12.91 -7.50
CA GLY A 57 -5.36 -11.53 -7.19
C GLY A 57 -4.11 -11.33 -6.34
N VAL A 58 -3.97 -10.13 -5.81
CA VAL A 58 -2.93 -9.74 -4.88
C VAL A 58 -3.56 -9.17 -3.62
N ARG A 59 -2.88 -9.29 -2.51
CA ARG A 59 -3.27 -8.67 -1.25
C ARG A 59 -2.04 -8.09 -0.56
N LEU A 60 -2.30 -7.14 0.31
CA LEU A 60 -1.26 -6.65 1.20
C LEU A 60 -1.08 -7.65 2.33
N GLY A 61 0.16 -8.07 2.58
CA GLY A 61 0.50 -8.97 3.67
C GLY A 61 0.41 -8.31 5.03
N ALA A 62 0.82 -9.03 6.07
CA ALA A 62 0.83 -8.51 7.43
C ALA A 62 1.77 -7.31 7.56
N GLU A 63 1.36 -6.32 8.35
CA GLU A 63 2.20 -5.18 8.67
C GLU A 63 3.39 -5.62 9.54
N ARG A 64 4.57 -5.11 9.21
CA ARG A 64 5.80 -5.31 9.95
C ARG A 64 6.37 -3.98 10.35
N LEU A 65 7.04 -3.93 11.49
CA LEU A 65 7.79 -2.77 11.92
C LEU A 65 9.23 -2.87 11.44
N ASP A 66 9.75 -1.78 10.90
CA ASP A 66 11.15 -1.68 10.51
C ASP A 66 12.02 -1.69 11.75
N GLN A 67 12.93 -2.66 11.84
CA GLN A 67 13.83 -2.84 12.99
C GLN A 67 15.12 -2.02 12.89
N THR A 68 15.23 -1.17 11.87
CA THR A 68 16.36 -0.23 11.76
C THR A 68 16.44 0.64 13.01
N ALA A 69 17.66 0.92 13.46
CA ALA A 69 17.90 1.70 14.66
C ALA A 69 17.21 3.07 14.61
N LEU A 70 16.55 3.44 15.69
CA LEU A 70 15.94 4.75 15.82
C LEU A 70 17.03 5.82 16.03
N PRO A 71 16.96 6.97 15.33
CA PRO A 71 17.93 8.02 15.50
C PRO A 71 17.83 8.66 16.89
N MET A 72 18.95 9.01 17.47
CA MET A 72 18.99 9.80 18.70
C MET A 72 19.02 11.28 18.35
N ILE A 73 18.06 12.02 18.89
CA ILE A 73 17.89 13.45 18.63
C ILE A 73 18.27 14.22 19.89
N HIS A 74 19.13 15.24 19.73
CA HIS A 74 19.53 16.11 20.83
C HIS A 74 18.56 17.28 20.95
N ASP A 75 17.71 17.23 21.96
CA ASP A 75 16.82 18.31 22.36
C ASP A 75 16.57 18.21 23.88
N PRO A 76 17.40 18.91 24.70
CA PRO A 76 17.26 18.83 26.14
C PRO A 76 15.93 19.33 26.70
N SER A 77 15.21 20.16 25.94
CA SER A 77 13.88 20.66 26.32
C SER A 77 12.76 19.68 26.06
N HIS A 78 13.03 18.58 25.34
CA HIS A 78 12.01 17.60 25.00
C HIS A 78 11.59 16.80 26.23
N PRO A 79 10.27 16.56 26.45
CA PRO A 79 9.79 15.83 27.62
C PRO A 79 10.37 14.41 27.76
N MET A 80 10.75 13.78 26.65
CA MET A 80 11.32 12.44 26.64
C MET A 80 12.83 12.39 26.63
N ALA A 81 13.51 13.56 26.71
CA ALA A 81 14.97 13.63 26.72
C ALA A 81 15.53 13.01 28.02
N ASN A 82 16.62 12.25 27.85
CA ASN A 82 17.36 11.70 28.98
C ASN A 82 18.28 12.75 29.65
N ALA A 83 19.09 12.32 30.59
CA ALA A 83 20.05 13.21 31.31
C ALA A 83 21.06 13.89 30.37
N GLU A 84 21.35 13.29 29.21
CA GLU A 84 22.26 13.82 28.20
C GLU A 84 21.54 14.72 27.17
N GLY A 85 20.25 14.91 27.32
CA GLY A 85 19.42 15.68 26.40
C GLY A 85 19.07 14.97 25.10
N LEU A 86 19.15 13.64 25.07
CA LEU A 86 18.86 12.82 23.89
C LEU A 86 17.55 12.06 24.06
N TYR A 87 16.79 11.94 22.99
CA TYR A 87 15.62 11.05 22.91
C TYR A 87 15.60 10.30 21.58
N GLN A 88 14.89 9.17 21.54
CA GLN A 88 14.73 8.39 20.32
C GLN A 88 13.67 9.02 19.42
N GLY A 89 14.05 9.31 18.17
CA GLY A 89 13.11 9.73 17.13
C GLY A 89 12.47 8.56 16.42
N SER A 90 11.91 8.79 15.25
CA SER A 90 11.37 7.74 14.39
C SER A 90 12.39 7.32 13.33
N ASN A 91 12.24 6.11 12.79
CA ASN A 91 13.05 5.65 11.65
C ASN A 91 12.36 5.88 10.30
N VAL A 92 11.38 6.78 10.26
CA VAL A 92 10.72 7.18 9.01
C VAL A 92 11.60 8.15 8.25
N SER A 93 11.81 7.87 6.96
CA SER A 93 12.41 8.81 6.01
C SER A 93 11.33 9.38 5.10
N LEU A 94 11.07 10.67 5.20
CA LEU A 94 10.05 11.33 4.37
C LEU A 94 10.33 11.18 2.88
N THR A 95 11.59 11.20 2.47
CA THR A 95 11.98 11.02 1.06
C THR A 95 11.57 9.63 0.55
N ILE A 96 11.81 8.58 1.33
CA ILE A 96 11.42 7.22 0.99
C ILE A 96 9.89 7.09 0.96
N GLU A 97 9.21 7.63 1.95
CA GLU A 97 7.74 7.57 2.01
C GLU A 97 7.09 8.31 0.84
N MET A 98 7.64 9.46 0.44
CA MET A 98 7.15 10.19 -0.74
C MET A 98 7.37 9.41 -2.03
N ALA A 99 8.52 8.74 -2.17
CA ALA A 99 8.79 7.88 -3.32
C ALA A 99 7.83 6.70 -3.37
N ASP A 100 7.59 6.06 -2.24
CA ASP A 100 6.62 4.97 -2.11
C ASP A 100 5.20 5.42 -2.43
N ALA A 101 4.80 6.60 -1.97
CA ALA A 101 3.49 7.18 -2.26
C ALA A 101 3.29 7.41 -3.75
N ARG A 102 4.29 7.98 -4.42
CA ARG A 102 4.23 8.23 -5.87
C ARG A 102 4.13 6.94 -6.67
N GLU A 103 4.90 5.94 -6.29
CA GLU A 103 4.86 4.63 -6.92
C GLU A 103 3.50 3.95 -6.72
N ALA A 104 2.97 3.99 -5.50
CA ALA A 104 1.66 3.43 -5.18
C ALA A 104 0.54 4.14 -5.94
N GLN A 105 0.57 5.47 -6.05
CA GLN A 105 -0.39 6.23 -6.84
C GLN A 105 -0.33 5.88 -8.32
N ARG A 106 0.88 5.78 -8.88
CA ARG A 106 1.07 5.39 -10.28
C ARG A 106 0.52 3.99 -10.55
N SER A 107 0.81 3.04 -9.68
CA SER A 107 0.30 1.67 -9.78
C SER A 107 -1.21 1.61 -9.62
N TYR A 108 -1.77 2.41 -8.71
CA TYR A 108 -3.21 2.53 -8.52
C TYR A 108 -3.91 3.03 -9.80
N GLU A 109 -3.40 4.10 -10.39
CA GLU A 109 -3.94 4.66 -11.63
C GLU A 109 -3.84 3.68 -12.80
N ALA A 110 -2.72 2.96 -12.92
CA ALA A 110 -2.55 1.93 -13.95
C ALA A 110 -3.55 0.79 -13.78
N ASN A 111 -3.77 0.32 -12.56
CA ASN A 111 -4.77 -0.71 -12.25
C ASN A 111 -6.19 -0.22 -12.51
N LEU A 112 -6.47 1.04 -12.21
CA LEU A 112 -7.79 1.64 -12.46
C LEU A 112 -8.10 1.66 -13.96
N ARG A 113 -7.14 2.03 -14.80
CA ARG A 113 -7.29 1.99 -16.27
C ARG A 113 -7.52 0.58 -16.77
N THR A 114 -6.78 -0.40 -16.26
CA THR A 114 -6.97 -1.81 -16.61
C THR A 114 -8.36 -2.30 -16.21
N PHE A 115 -8.82 -1.94 -15.01
CA PHE A 115 -10.15 -2.25 -14.53
C PHE A 115 -11.25 -1.65 -15.45
N ASP A 116 -11.12 -0.38 -15.77
CA ASP A 116 -12.08 0.30 -16.64
C ASP A 116 -12.12 -0.31 -18.03
N ASN A 117 -10.96 -0.65 -18.60
CA ASN A 117 -10.90 -1.30 -19.91
C ASN A 117 -11.60 -2.67 -19.88
N ALA A 118 -11.32 -3.50 -18.87
CA ALA A 118 -11.96 -4.80 -18.73
C ALA A 118 -13.47 -4.66 -18.53
N ARG A 119 -13.91 -3.65 -17.78
CA ARG A 119 -15.34 -3.36 -17.59
C ARG A 119 -16.02 -2.93 -18.88
N GLN A 120 -15.39 -2.09 -19.70
CA GLN A 120 -15.91 -1.69 -21.01
C GLN A 120 -15.99 -2.87 -21.96
N MET A 121 -14.97 -3.73 -22.00
CA MET A 121 -14.99 -4.94 -22.81
C MET A 121 -16.12 -5.88 -22.40
N THR A 122 -16.36 -6.04 -21.11
CA THR A 122 -17.48 -6.84 -20.60
C THR A 122 -18.82 -6.28 -21.04
N ARG A 123 -19.00 -4.96 -20.96
CA ARG A 123 -20.23 -4.30 -21.44
C ARG A 123 -20.45 -4.51 -22.92
N SER A 124 -19.41 -4.34 -23.73
CA SER A 124 -19.48 -4.53 -25.18
C SER A 124 -19.89 -5.95 -25.56
N LEU A 125 -19.34 -6.95 -24.86
CA LEU A 125 -19.74 -8.35 -25.06
C LEU A 125 -21.19 -8.60 -24.69
N LEU A 126 -21.66 -8.05 -23.57
CA LEU A 126 -23.07 -8.18 -23.17
C LEU A 126 -24.01 -7.53 -24.15
N GLU A 127 -23.65 -6.40 -24.73
CA GLU A 127 -24.44 -5.73 -25.77
C GLU A 127 -24.52 -6.56 -27.04
N LEU A 128 -23.43 -7.20 -27.46
CA LEU A 128 -23.42 -8.10 -28.60
C LEU A 128 -24.33 -9.33 -28.40
N LEU A 129 -24.38 -9.85 -27.17
CA LEU A 129 -25.24 -11.00 -26.84
C LEU A 129 -26.72 -10.64 -26.76
N ARG A 130 -27.04 -9.35 -26.61
CA ARG A 130 -28.42 -8.86 -26.58
C ARG A 130 -29.06 -8.69 -27.97
N ARG A 131 -28.24 -8.68 -29.00
CA ARG A 131 -28.70 -8.58 -30.41
C ARG A 131 -29.01 -9.99 -30.99
#